data_3aec90db277993514d35f3bb6b2b1d4e
#
_entry.id   3aec90db277993514d35f3bb6b2b1d4e
#
_cell.length_a   1.000
_cell.length_b   1.000
_cell.length_c   1.000
_cell.angle_alpha   90.00
_cell.angle_beta   90.00
_cell.angle_gamma   90.00
#
_symmetry.space_group_name_H-M   'P 1'
#
loop_
_entity.id
_entity.type
_entity.pdbx_description
1 polymer ?
#
loop_
_entity_poly.entity_id
_entity_poly.type
_entity_poly.pdbx_seq_one_letter_code
_entity_poly.pdbx_strand_id
1 'polypeptide(L)'
;MSEDLDSLIARMDYSFRERDILIRALTHKSHPAEQTTPAPAAKTTESDNEQLEFFGDAILGFLVSEALFERFPAYPEGKLSKLKSWLVSASHLYAVAGELQLGKALRLGRGEEMSGGRGKKAILANALEAVLAAVYLDGGMDAARAFVRGRLLPQGSWDFDVSLPAALTDYKSALQERAQAEGLPQPKYVIVAERGPEHAKTFTVEVRMGKERAASAEGISKKDAGQRAAERMLGRQES
;
A
#
# COMPACT_ATOMS: atom_id res chain seq x y z
N MET A 1 -8.42 -22.76 -14.08
CA MET A 1 -8.96 -22.45 -12.73
C MET A 1 -8.33 -23.29 -11.62
N SER A 2 -8.31 -24.63 -11.69
CA SER A 2 -7.62 -25.45 -10.67
C SER A 2 -6.12 -25.19 -10.67
N GLU A 3 -5.48 -25.15 -11.83
CA GLU A 3 -4.03 -24.93 -12.01
C GLU A 3 -3.58 -23.53 -11.52
N ASP A 4 -4.37 -22.49 -11.75
CA ASP A 4 -4.07 -21.12 -11.26
C ASP A 4 -4.16 -21.04 -9.75
N LEU A 5 -5.13 -21.74 -9.13
CA LEU A 5 -5.29 -21.79 -7.68
C LEU A 5 -4.13 -22.55 -7.01
N ASP A 6 -3.76 -23.72 -7.53
CA ASP A 6 -2.65 -24.52 -7.03
C ASP A 6 -1.31 -23.76 -7.18
N SER A 7 -1.15 -23.06 -8.29
CA SER A 7 0.01 -22.19 -8.53
C SER A 7 0.07 -20.99 -7.57
N LEU A 8 -1.08 -20.41 -7.20
CA LEU A 8 -1.15 -19.34 -6.20
C LEU A 8 -0.78 -19.88 -4.82
N ILE A 9 -1.36 -21.01 -4.38
CA ILE A 9 -1.06 -21.66 -3.10
C ILE A 9 0.44 -21.93 -2.96
N ALA A 10 1.07 -22.46 -4.02
CA ALA A 10 2.52 -22.69 -4.01
C ALA A 10 3.34 -21.40 -3.84
N ARG A 11 2.92 -20.27 -4.47
CA ARG A 11 3.58 -18.97 -4.31
C ARG A 11 3.32 -18.32 -2.96
N MET A 12 2.17 -18.60 -2.33
CA MET A 12 1.85 -18.11 -0.99
C MET A 12 2.69 -18.75 0.11
N ASP A 13 3.27 -19.93 -0.16
CA ASP A 13 3.95 -20.76 0.84
C ASP A 13 3.05 -21.08 2.04
N TYR A 14 1.77 -21.30 1.74
CA TYR A 14 0.75 -21.65 2.72
C TYR A 14 -0.23 -22.68 2.14
N SER A 15 -0.46 -23.79 2.86
CA SER A 15 -1.39 -24.84 2.43
C SER A 15 -2.68 -24.72 3.22
N PHE A 16 -3.77 -24.41 2.52
CA PHE A 16 -5.10 -24.31 3.12
C PHE A 16 -5.65 -25.70 3.50
N ARG A 17 -6.24 -25.77 4.67
CA ARG A 17 -7.04 -26.94 5.12
C ARG A 17 -8.38 -26.96 4.39
N GLU A 18 -9.00 -25.78 4.27
CA GLU A 18 -10.27 -25.57 3.58
C GLU A 18 -10.08 -24.59 2.42
N ARG A 19 -10.08 -25.12 1.18
CA ARG A 19 -9.86 -24.30 -0.02
C ARG A 19 -11.00 -23.34 -0.31
N ASP A 20 -12.20 -23.60 0.18
CA ASP A 20 -13.39 -22.79 -0.10
C ASP A 20 -13.24 -21.37 0.43
N ILE A 21 -12.55 -21.18 1.56
CA ILE A 21 -12.30 -19.85 2.10
C ILE A 21 -11.36 -19.03 1.20
N LEU A 22 -10.35 -19.66 0.60
CA LEU A 22 -9.49 -19.01 -0.39
C LEU A 22 -10.27 -18.69 -1.66
N ILE A 23 -11.13 -19.59 -2.14
CA ILE A 23 -11.99 -19.36 -3.31
C ILE A 23 -12.88 -18.16 -3.05
N ARG A 24 -13.48 -18.05 -1.85
CA ARG A 24 -14.27 -16.88 -1.45
C ARG A 24 -13.42 -15.60 -1.46
N ALA A 25 -12.22 -15.62 -0.90
CA ALA A 25 -11.30 -14.46 -0.87
C ALA A 25 -10.92 -13.98 -2.29
N LEU A 26 -10.89 -14.88 -3.26
CA LEU A 26 -10.59 -14.59 -4.66
C LEU A 26 -11.84 -14.24 -5.50
N THR A 27 -13.04 -14.28 -4.91
CA THR A 27 -14.30 -14.01 -5.61
C THR A 27 -14.70 -12.56 -5.41
N HIS A 28 -14.58 -11.78 -6.48
CA HIS A 28 -14.99 -10.37 -6.48
C HIS A 28 -16.52 -10.25 -6.57
N LYS A 29 -17.10 -9.23 -5.96
CA LYS A 29 -18.56 -8.97 -5.97
C LYS A 29 -19.22 -8.89 -7.34
N SER A 30 -18.47 -8.66 -8.40
CA SER A 30 -18.99 -8.70 -9.77
C SER A 30 -19.23 -10.11 -10.29
N HIS A 31 -18.64 -11.13 -9.65
CA HIS A 31 -18.83 -12.50 -10.06
C HIS A 31 -20.25 -12.93 -9.71
N PRO A 32 -21.10 -13.31 -10.69
CA PRO A 32 -22.44 -13.78 -10.37
C PRO A 32 -22.32 -15.04 -9.51
N ALA A 33 -22.99 -15.05 -8.36
CA ALA A 33 -23.20 -16.27 -7.61
C ALA A 33 -23.84 -17.26 -8.59
N GLU A 34 -23.21 -18.37 -8.88
CA GLU A 34 -23.87 -19.48 -9.55
C GLU A 34 -24.99 -19.92 -8.62
N GLN A 35 -26.20 -19.45 -8.91
CA GLN A 35 -27.42 -19.90 -8.26
C GLN A 35 -27.68 -21.32 -8.72
N THR A 36 -26.99 -22.27 -8.13
CA THR A 36 -27.41 -23.67 -8.15
C THR A 36 -28.46 -23.81 -7.07
N THR A 37 -29.72 -23.86 -7.50
CA THR A 37 -30.97 -24.15 -6.79
C THR A 37 -31.61 -22.99 -6.00
N PRO A 38 -32.92 -22.75 -6.16
CA PRO A 38 -33.67 -21.81 -5.38
C PRO A 38 -33.93 -22.36 -3.97
N ALA A 39 -33.06 -22.08 -3.03
CA ALA A 39 -33.37 -22.18 -1.62
C ALA A 39 -34.02 -20.87 -1.17
N PRO A 40 -35.11 -20.90 -0.37
CA PRO A 40 -35.84 -19.70 -0.03
C PRO A 40 -35.05 -18.80 0.91
N ALA A 41 -34.90 -17.55 0.48
CA ALA A 41 -34.72 -16.37 1.31
C ALA A 41 -33.61 -16.37 2.37
N ALA A 42 -32.38 -16.60 1.98
CA ALA A 42 -31.26 -15.94 2.62
C ALA A 42 -30.36 -15.42 1.50
N LYS A 43 -30.31 -14.10 1.31
CA LYS A 43 -29.16 -13.46 0.66
C LYS A 43 -27.99 -13.74 1.57
N THR A 44 -27.30 -14.86 1.33
CA THR A 44 -26.04 -15.09 2.02
C THR A 44 -25.06 -14.07 1.46
N THR A 45 -24.77 -13.05 2.25
CA THR A 45 -23.66 -12.10 2.10
C THR A 45 -22.29 -12.80 2.10
N GLU A 46 -22.28 -14.11 1.92
CA GLU A 46 -21.12 -15.00 2.05
C GLU A 46 -20.48 -15.38 0.72
N SER A 47 -20.93 -14.81 -0.42
CA SER A 47 -20.50 -15.27 -1.74
C SER A 47 -19.26 -14.57 -2.30
N ASP A 48 -18.88 -13.42 -1.80
CA ASP A 48 -17.76 -12.61 -2.28
C ASP A 48 -16.74 -12.27 -1.19
N ASN A 49 -15.76 -11.47 -1.56
CA ASN A 49 -14.61 -11.16 -0.71
C ASN A 49 -14.75 -9.88 0.14
N GLU A 50 -15.84 -9.09 0.04
CA GLU A 50 -15.92 -7.78 0.72
C GLU A 50 -15.78 -7.88 2.26
N GLN A 51 -16.41 -8.87 2.88
CA GLN A 51 -16.25 -9.07 4.33
C GLN A 51 -14.86 -9.55 4.72
N LEU A 52 -14.23 -10.39 3.88
CA LEU A 52 -12.86 -10.85 4.11
C LEU A 52 -11.85 -9.71 3.90
N GLU A 53 -12.05 -8.85 2.91
CA GLU A 53 -11.29 -7.61 2.71
C GLU A 53 -11.32 -6.75 3.97
N PHE A 54 -12.54 -6.40 4.46
CA PHE A 54 -12.70 -5.60 5.68
C PHE A 54 -11.95 -6.20 6.88
N PHE A 55 -12.05 -7.51 7.06
CA PHE A 55 -11.37 -8.18 8.17
C PHE A 55 -9.85 -8.29 7.96
N GLY A 56 -9.44 -8.52 6.72
CA GLY A 56 -8.04 -8.62 6.33
C GLY A 56 -7.28 -7.31 6.51
N ASP A 57 -7.88 -6.15 6.20
CA ASP A 57 -7.31 -4.83 6.46
C ASP A 57 -6.97 -4.66 7.95
N ALA A 58 -7.89 -5.03 8.85
CA ALA A 58 -7.65 -4.95 10.29
C ALA A 58 -6.49 -5.86 10.75
N ILE A 59 -6.43 -7.09 10.25
CA ILE A 59 -5.34 -8.05 10.54
C ILE A 59 -4.01 -7.52 9.99
N LEU A 60 -4.00 -7.02 8.75
CA LEU A 60 -2.82 -6.44 8.12
C LEU A 60 -2.30 -5.26 8.93
N GLY A 61 -3.18 -4.32 9.29
CA GLY A 61 -2.83 -3.16 10.09
C GLY A 61 -2.21 -3.53 11.44
N PHE A 62 -2.73 -4.57 12.10
CA PHE A 62 -2.18 -5.08 13.36
C PHE A 62 -0.80 -5.73 13.15
N LEU A 63 -0.68 -6.69 12.24
CA LEU A 63 0.56 -7.45 12.03
C LEU A 63 1.72 -6.59 11.51
N VAL A 64 1.42 -5.61 10.66
CA VAL A 64 2.43 -4.63 10.22
C VAL A 64 2.87 -3.75 11.39
N SER A 65 1.95 -3.30 12.25
CA SER A 65 2.30 -2.51 13.44
C SER A 65 3.15 -3.31 14.42
N GLU A 66 2.81 -4.57 14.67
CA GLU A 66 3.57 -5.50 15.52
C GLU A 66 5.00 -5.66 14.98
N ALA A 67 5.14 -5.97 13.69
CA ALA A 67 6.44 -6.17 13.06
C ALA A 67 7.33 -4.91 13.11
N LEU A 68 6.75 -3.73 12.88
CA LEU A 68 7.45 -2.46 12.96
C LEU A 68 7.89 -2.14 14.38
N PHE A 69 7.03 -2.37 15.37
CA PHE A 69 7.32 -2.13 16.78
C PHE A 69 8.47 -3.02 17.28
N GLU A 70 8.45 -4.30 16.90
CA GLU A 70 9.52 -5.26 17.23
C GLU A 70 10.85 -4.89 16.55
N ARG A 71 10.78 -4.48 15.29
CA ARG A 71 12.00 -4.25 14.48
C ARG A 71 12.67 -2.92 14.79
N PHE A 72 11.89 -1.89 15.13
CA PHE A 72 12.36 -0.53 15.32
C PHE A 72 11.97 0.08 16.68
N PRO A 73 12.41 -0.53 17.79
CA PRO A 73 12.00 -0.09 19.13
C PRO A 73 12.43 1.34 19.49
N ALA A 74 13.43 1.88 18.80
CA ALA A 74 13.93 3.25 19.00
C ALA A 74 13.29 4.30 18.08
N TYR A 75 12.40 3.90 17.14
CA TYR A 75 11.79 4.86 16.24
C TYR A 75 10.64 5.61 16.91
N PRO A 76 10.53 6.93 16.70
CA PRO A 76 9.38 7.70 17.15
C PRO A 76 8.11 7.25 16.40
N GLU A 77 6.97 7.44 17.07
CA GLU A 77 5.64 7.06 16.56
C GLU A 77 5.39 7.56 15.12
N GLY A 78 5.71 8.83 14.83
CA GLY A 78 5.50 9.40 13.51
C GLY A 78 6.29 8.68 12.39
N LYS A 79 7.48 8.13 12.69
CA LYS A 79 8.25 7.32 11.72
C LYS A 79 7.60 5.95 11.53
N LEU A 80 7.16 5.30 12.61
CA LEU A 80 6.45 4.02 12.54
C LEU A 80 5.13 4.14 11.77
N SER A 81 4.36 5.21 12.00
CA SER A 81 3.10 5.46 11.29
C SER A 81 3.30 5.71 9.79
N LYS A 82 4.36 6.41 9.39
CA LYS A 82 4.71 6.58 7.97
C LYS A 82 5.06 5.24 7.31
N LEU A 83 5.89 4.42 7.97
CA LEU A 83 6.25 3.09 7.47
C LEU A 83 5.03 2.17 7.36
N LYS A 84 4.18 2.16 8.38
CA LYS A 84 2.92 1.42 8.34
C LYS A 84 2.06 1.86 7.16
N SER A 85 1.82 3.17 7.00
CA SER A 85 0.99 3.70 5.91
C SER A 85 1.49 3.28 4.53
N TRP A 86 2.79 3.13 4.35
CA TRP A 86 3.36 2.61 3.11
C TRP A 86 3.10 1.12 2.94
N LEU A 87 3.43 0.30 3.94
CA LEU A 87 3.30 -1.15 3.90
C LEU A 87 1.86 -1.63 3.70
N VAL A 88 0.87 -0.88 4.23
CA VAL A 88 -0.55 -1.19 4.03
C VAL A 88 -1.17 -0.43 2.84
N SER A 89 -0.37 0.32 2.07
CA SER A 89 -0.92 1.09 0.95
C SER A 89 -1.38 0.18 -0.20
N ALA A 90 -2.44 0.60 -0.90
CA ALA A 90 -2.90 -0.11 -2.10
C ALA A 90 -1.80 -0.25 -3.18
N SER A 91 -0.78 0.63 -3.19
CA SER A 91 0.35 0.54 -4.11
C SER A 91 1.29 -0.61 -3.75
N HIS A 92 1.58 -0.77 -2.47
CA HIS A 92 2.43 -1.87 -1.99
C HIS A 92 1.69 -3.21 -2.13
N LEU A 93 0.44 -3.27 -1.69
CA LEU A 93 -0.39 -4.47 -1.82
C LEU A 93 -0.56 -4.93 -3.27
N TYR A 94 -0.72 -3.97 -4.20
CA TYR A 94 -0.76 -4.25 -5.63
C TYR A 94 0.54 -4.89 -6.14
N ALA A 95 1.71 -4.40 -5.72
CA ALA A 95 3.00 -4.96 -6.10
C ALA A 95 3.13 -6.41 -5.60
N VAL A 96 2.82 -6.66 -4.32
CA VAL A 96 2.83 -8.01 -3.71
C VAL A 96 1.83 -8.95 -4.41
N ALA A 97 0.60 -8.48 -4.70
CA ALA A 97 -0.40 -9.25 -5.44
C ALA A 97 0.10 -9.61 -6.85
N GLY A 98 0.90 -8.73 -7.47
CA GLY A 98 1.55 -8.97 -8.76
C GLY A 98 2.61 -10.08 -8.68
N GLU A 99 3.47 -10.06 -7.66
CA GLU A 99 4.48 -11.10 -7.40
C GLU A 99 3.82 -12.47 -7.16
N LEU A 100 2.73 -12.50 -6.42
CA LEU A 100 1.92 -13.69 -6.20
C LEU A 100 1.13 -14.12 -7.45
N GLN A 101 1.08 -13.28 -8.50
CA GLN A 101 0.24 -13.48 -9.69
C GLN A 101 -1.26 -13.68 -9.34
N LEU A 102 -1.71 -13.03 -8.29
CA LEU A 102 -3.04 -13.19 -7.71
C LEU A 102 -4.15 -12.93 -8.73
N GLY A 103 -3.94 -11.99 -9.66
CA GLY A 103 -4.89 -11.67 -10.72
C GLY A 103 -5.29 -12.88 -11.59
N LYS A 104 -4.43 -13.89 -11.75
CA LYS A 104 -4.76 -15.09 -12.53
C LYS A 104 -5.82 -15.97 -11.85
N ALA A 105 -5.83 -15.98 -10.52
CA ALA A 105 -6.74 -16.78 -9.72
C ALA A 105 -8.05 -16.05 -9.37
N LEU A 106 -8.18 -14.75 -9.68
CA LEU A 106 -9.40 -13.99 -9.40
C LEU A 106 -10.62 -14.53 -10.15
N ARG A 107 -11.75 -14.51 -9.49
CA ARG A 107 -13.07 -14.82 -10.05
C ARG A 107 -13.83 -13.50 -10.21
N LEU A 108 -13.98 -13.09 -11.47
CA LEU A 108 -14.60 -11.83 -11.85
C LEU A 108 -15.87 -12.08 -12.66
N GLY A 109 -16.82 -11.19 -12.59
CA GLY A 109 -17.94 -11.14 -13.51
C GLY A 109 -17.50 -10.70 -14.90
N ARG A 110 -18.24 -11.07 -15.94
CA ARG A 110 -17.90 -10.81 -17.34
C ARG A 110 -17.60 -9.35 -17.65
N GLY A 111 -18.37 -8.42 -17.08
CA GLY A 111 -18.15 -6.98 -17.29
C GLY A 111 -16.82 -6.50 -16.69
N GLU A 112 -16.49 -6.97 -15.48
CA GLU A 112 -15.23 -6.63 -14.82
C GLU A 112 -14.02 -7.26 -15.52
N GLU A 113 -14.16 -8.49 -15.96
CA GLU A 113 -13.16 -9.19 -16.79
C GLU A 113 -12.83 -8.41 -18.06
N MET A 114 -13.87 -8.01 -18.82
CA MET A 114 -13.72 -7.25 -20.08
C MET A 114 -13.09 -5.87 -19.88
N SER A 115 -13.27 -5.25 -18.70
CA SER A 115 -12.65 -3.97 -18.36
C SER A 115 -11.23 -4.10 -17.79
N GLY A 116 -10.62 -5.28 -17.87
CA GLY A 116 -9.27 -5.54 -17.39
C GLY A 116 -9.16 -5.66 -15.87
N GLY A 117 -10.23 -6.07 -15.18
CA GLY A 117 -10.33 -6.17 -13.73
C GLY A 117 -9.19 -6.92 -13.07
N ARG A 118 -8.66 -7.97 -13.73
CA ARG A 118 -7.51 -8.77 -13.22
C ARG A 118 -6.24 -7.96 -13.00
N GLY A 119 -6.10 -6.81 -13.65
CA GLY A 119 -4.95 -5.90 -13.49
C GLY A 119 -5.25 -4.65 -12.69
N LYS A 120 -6.51 -4.43 -12.27
CA LYS A 120 -6.88 -3.22 -11.54
C LYS A 120 -6.30 -3.22 -10.13
N LYS A 121 -5.59 -2.13 -9.82
CA LYS A 121 -4.89 -1.94 -8.55
C LYS A 121 -5.78 -2.15 -7.33
N ALA A 122 -6.97 -1.54 -7.31
CA ALA A 122 -7.89 -1.67 -6.19
C ALA A 122 -8.36 -3.12 -6.01
N ILE A 123 -8.74 -3.81 -7.09
CA ILE A 123 -9.22 -5.20 -7.02
C ILE A 123 -8.13 -6.13 -6.48
N LEU A 124 -6.89 -5.95 -6.92
CA LEU A 124 -5.77 -6.78 -6.49
C LEU A 124 -5.37 -6.51 -5.04
N ALA A 125 -5.37 -5.25 -4.61
CA ALA A 125 -5.09 -4.89 -3.22
C ALA A 125 -6.15 -5.48 -2.28
N ASN A 126 -7.43 -5.24 -2.56
CA ASN A 126 -8.56 -5.74 -1.78
C ASN A 126 -8.58 -7.28 -1.72
N ALA A 127 -8.30 -7.95 -2.84
CA ALA A 127 -8.20 -9.41 -2.87
C ALA A 127 -7.04 -9.94 -2.02
N LEU A 128 -5.91 -9.22 -1.95
CA LEU A 128 -4.79 -9.63 -1.09
C LEU A 128 -5.13 -9.51 0.40
N GLU A 129 -5.86 -8.47 0.79
CA GLU A 129 -6.39 -8.35 2.15
C GLU A 129 -7.36 -9.49 2.47
N ALA A 130 -8.29 -9.78 1.54
CA ALA A 130 -9.20 -10.92 1.70
C ALA A 130 -8.48 -12.27 1.81
N VAL A 131 -7.40 -12.47 1.05
CA VAL A 131 -6.54 -13.67 1.14
C VAL A 131 -5.85 -13.73 2.51
N LEU A 132 -5.38 -12.62 3.05
CA LEU A 132 -4.81 -12.59 4.41
C LEU A 132 -5.85 -13.00 5.47
N ALA A 133 -7.09 -12.51 5.35
CA ALA A 133 -8.18 -12.96 6.21
C ALA A 133 -8.45 -14.46 6.07
N ALA A 134 -8.41 -15.00 4.84
CA ALA A 134 -8.57 -16.42 4.61
C ALA A 134 -7.46 -17.24 5.28
N VAL A 135 -6.20 -16.81 5.18
CA VAL A 135 -5.06 -17.45 5.89
C VAL A 135 -5.27 -17.43 7.41
N TYR A 136 -5.74 -16.29 7.95
CA TYR A 136 -6.04 -16.17 9.37
C TYR A 136 -7.16 -17.11 9.83
N LEU A 137 -8.25 -17.17 9.08
CA LEU A 137 -9.40 -18.01 9.44
C LEU A 137 -9.08 -19.52 9.34
N ASP A 138 -8.23 -19.91 8.41
CA ASP A 138 -7.82 -21.30 8.20
C ASP A 138 -6.71 -21.74 9.17
N GLY A 139 -5.71 -20.89 9.42
CA GLY A 139 -4.48 -21.24 10.15
C GLY A 139 -4.21 -20.44 11.43
N GLY A 140 -5.07 -19.46 11.74
CA GLY A 140 -4.92 -18.59 12.91
C GLY A 140 -3.87 -17.50 12.76
N MET A 141 -3.61 -16.82 13.89
CA MET A 141 -2.74 -15.63 13.92
C MET A 141 -1.29 -15.93 13.52
N ASP A 142 -0.76 -17.09 13.88
CA ASP A 142 0.63 -17.45 13.58
C ASP A 142 0.84 -17.68 12.08
N ALA A 143 -0.13 -18.31 11.40
CA ALA A 143 -0.12 -18.47 9.95
C ALA A 143 -0.21 -17.11 9.23
N ALA A 144 -1.12 -16.23 9.67
CA ALA A 144 -1.24 -14.89 9.13
C ALA A 144 0.05 -14.07 9.33
N ARG A 145 0.67 -14.17 10.53
CA ARG A 145 1.96 -13.52 10.82
C ARG A 145 3.09 -14.03 9.94
N ALA A 146 3.19 -15.33 9.74
CA ALA A 146 4.17 -15.93 8.84
C ALA A 146 3.97 -15.45 7.40
N PHE A 147 2.71 -15.41 6.92
CA PHE A 147 2.37 -14.92 5.59
C PHE A 147 2.73 -13.45 5.41
N VAL A 148 2.36 -12.57 6.35
CA VAL A 148 2.72 -11.14 6.30
C VAL A 148 4.24 -10.97 6.29
N ARG A 149 4.97 -11.62 7.21
CA ARG A 149 6.44 -11.53 7.29
C ARG A 149 7.13 -12.07 6.05
N GLY A 150 6.61 -13.14 5.47
CA GLY A 150 7.23 -13.80 4.31
C GLY A 150 6.90 -13.15 2.95
N ARG A 151 5.76 -12.45 2.83
CA ARG A 151 5.24 -12.00 1.53
C ARG A 151 4.99 -10.49 1.46
N LEU A 152 4.56 -9.86 2.53
CA LEU A 152 4.18 -8.44 2.51
C LEU A 152 5.29 -7.54 3.04
N LEU A 153 6.16 -8.05 3.91
CA LEU A 153 7.25 -7.25 4.44
C LEU A 153 8.51 -7.40 3.59
N PRO A 154 9.34 -6.36 3.46
CA PRO A 154 10.61 -6.43 2.74
C PRO A 154 11.50 -7.54 3.29
N GLN A 155 12.13 -8.31 2.40
CA GLN A 155 13.06 -9.35 2.77
C GLN A 155 14.47 -8.76 2.90
N GLY A 156 15.23 -9.14 3.94
CA GLY A 156 16.61 -8.69 4.17
C GLY A 156 16.73 -7.47 5.10
N SER A 157 17.73 -6.61 4.84
CA SER A 157 17.91 -5.38 5.61
C SER A 157 16.81 -4.36 5.27
N TRP A 158 16.05 -3.96 6.29
CA TRP A 158 15.05 -2.91 6.15
C TRP A 158 15.75 -1.54 6.27
N ASP A 159 16.65 -1.23 5.31
CA ASP A 159 17.34 0.05 5.25
C ASP A 159 16.40 1.13 4.69
N PHE A 160 15.40 1.47 5.50
CA PHE A 160 14.48 2.56 5.17
C PHE A 160 15.13 3.95 5.21
N ASP A 161 16.32 4.09 5.79
CA ASP A 161 17.09 5.34 5.74
C ASP A 161 17.76 5.54 4.37
N VAL A 162 17.99 4.45 3.61
CA VAL A 162 18.62 4.48 2.27
C VAL A 162 17.65 4.16 1.14
N SER A 163 16.56 3.45 1.41
CA SER A 163 15.69 2.84 0.39
C SER A 163 14.20 3.14 0.56
N LEU A 164 13.82 4.14 1.37
CA LEU A 164 12.44 4.64 1.28
C LEU A 164 12.24 5.14 -0.15
N PRO A 165 11.24 4.59 -0.90
CA PRO A 165 10.89 5.19 -2.17
C PRO A 165 10.76 6.70 -1.98
N ALA A 166 11.30 7.50 -2.90
CA ALA A 166 11.26 8.97 -2.81
C ALA A 166 9.86 9.54 -2.50
N ALA A 167 8.80 8.77 -2.82
CA ALA A 167 7.42 9.05 -2.45
C ALA A 167 7.13 9.04 -0.94
N LEU A 168 8.01 8.48 -0.10
CA LEU A 168 7.83 8.35 1.35
C LEU A 168 8.78 9.23 2.15
N THR A 169 9.83 9.73 1.51
CA THR A 169 10.71 10.70 2.13
C THR A 169 9.94 12.01 2.25
N ASP A 170 9.50 12.33 3.45
CA ASP A 170 8.87 13.62 3.75
C ASP A 170 9.95 14.66 3.93
N TYR A 171 10.51 15.08 2.79
CA TYR A 171 11.56 16.11 2.77
C TYR A 171 11.13 17.42 3.42
N LYS A 172 9.81 17.72 3.43
CA LYS A 172 9.29 18.90 4.13
C LYS A 172 9.45 18.78 5.63
N SER A 173 9.08 17.62 6.20
CA SER A 173 9.26 17.34 7.62
C SER A 173 10.74 17.27 7.99
N ALA A 174 11.56 16.58 7.19
CA ALA A 174 13.01 16.51 7.40
C ALA A 174 13.65 17.92 7.39
N LEU A 175 13.24 18.78 6.45
CA LEU A 175 13.74 20.17 6.40
C LEU A 175 13.26 20.98 7.60
N GLN A 176 12.05 20.74 8.09
CA GLN A 176 11.51 21.40 9.29
C GLN A 176 12.26 20.96 10.57
N GLU A 177 12.50 19.66 10.73
CA GLU A 177 13.28 19.10 11.85
C GLU A 177 14.71 19.66 11.84
N ARG A 178 15.34 19.73 10.66
CA ARG A 178 16.66 20.33 10.50
C ARG A 178 16.68 21.83 10.84
N ALA A 179 15.70 22.58 10.37
CA ALA A 179 15.57 23.99 10.70
C ALA A 179 15.46 24.19 12.22
N GLN A 180 14.69 23.34 12.90
CA GLN A 180 14.54 23.38 14.35
C GLN A 180 15.85 23.04 15.07
N ALA A 181 16.56 21.98 14.62
CA ALA A 181 17.83 21.56 15.19
C ALA A 181 18.93 22.62 15.02
N GLU A 182 18.95 23.35 13.89
CA GLU A 182 19.90 24.43 13.59
C GLU A 182 19.46 25.80 14.14
N GLY A 183 18.32 25.90 14.83
CA GLY A 183 17.78 27.17 15.33
C GLY A 183 17.36 28.16 14.24
N LEU A 184 17.04 27.65 13.05
CA LEU A 184 16.67 28.44 11.88
C LEU A 184 15.15 28.67 11.81
N PRO A 185 14.71 29.74 11.10
CA PRO A 185 13.29 29.95 10.85
C PRO A 185 12.65 28.77 10.10
N GLN A 186 11.40 28.48 10.43
CA GLN A 186 10.62 27.43 9.78
C GLN A 186 10.56 27.63 8.25
N PRO A 187 10.69 26.53 7.45
CA PRO A 187 10.61 26.60 6.00
C PRO A 187 9.24 27.11 5.51
N LYS A 188 9.24 28.11 4.63
CA LYS A 188 8.03 28.66 4.00
C LYS A 188 7.97 28.26 2.55
N TYR A 189 6.83 27.74 2.10
CA TYR A 189 6.60 27.26 0.74
C TYR A 189 5.68 28.20 0.00
N VAL A 190 6.11 28.67 -1.19
CA VAL A 190 5.37 29.59 -2.04
C VAL A 190 5.24 28.99 -3.44
N ILE A 191 4.04 29.03 -4.01
CA ILE A 191 3.83 28.64 -5.41
C ILE A 191 4.28 29.84 -6.25
N VAL A 192 5.32 29.64 -7.07
CA VAL A 192 5.90 30.71 -7.91
C VAL A 192 5.43 30.63 -9.35
N ALA A 193 4.96 29.45 -9.82
CA ALA A 193 4.37 29.32 -11.15
C ALA A 193 3.40 28.13 -11.19
N GLU A 194 2.37 28.28 -12.07
CA GLU A 194 1.49 27.19 -12.49
C GLU A 194 1.47 27.22 -14.04
N ARG A 195 1.71 26.07 -14.67
CA ARG A 195 1.77 25.95 -16.15
C ARG A 195 1.01 24.72 -16.62
N GLY A 196 0.53 24.77 -17.86
CA GLY A 196 -0.17 23.67 -18.53
C GLY A 196 -1.68 23.72 -18.42
N PRO A 197 -2.40 22.89 -19.21
CA PRO A 197 -3.85 22.79 -19.18
C PRO A 197 -4.33 22.15 -17.87
N GLU A 198 -5.62 22.34 -17.53
CA GLU A 198 -6.17 21.91 -16.23
C GLU A 198 -5.92 20.42 -15.88
N HIS A 199 -5.96 19.56 -16.89
CA HIS A 199 -5.75 18.10 -16.72
C HIS A 199 -4.28 17.68 -16.68
N ALA A 200 -3.33 18.62 -16.93
CA ALA A 200 -1.89 18.37 -16.92
C ALA A 200 -1.10 19.57 -16.36
N LYS A 201 -1.61 20.16 -15.28
CA LYS A 201 -0.93 21.28 -14.60
C LYS A 201 0.38 20.85 -13.97
N THR A 202 1.41 21.66 -14.18
CA THR A 202 2.70 21.60 -13.49
C THR A 202 2.80 22.80 -12.57
N PHE A 203 3.24 22.54 -11.33
CA PHE A 203 3.40 23.56 -10.29
C PHE A 203 4.89 23.75 -10.01
N THR A 204 5.33 25.00 -9.91
CA THR A 204 6.65 25.35 -9.40
C THR A 204 6.49 25.88 -7.99
N VAL A 205 7.13 25.23 -7.02
CA VAL A 205 7.14 25.65 -5.61
C VAL A 205 8.54 26.04 -5.22
N GLU A 206 8.66 27.19 -4.57
CA GLU A 206 9.89 27.65 -3.92
C GLU A 206 9.75 27.47 -2.40
N VAL A 207 10.75 26.87 -1.78
CA VAL A 207 10.92 26.83 -0.33
C VAL A 207 11.96 27.85 0.08
N ARG A 208 11.66 28.63 1.13
CA ARG A 208 12.55 29.64 1.72
C ARG A 208 12.78 29.34 3.19
N MET A 209 14.02 29.45 3.62
CA MET A 209 14.41 29.29 5.02
C MET A 209 15.36 30.44 5.41
N GLY A 210 14.85 31.40 6.19
CA GLY A 210 15.53 32.65 6.45
C GLY A 210 15.61 33.59 5.23
N LYS A 211 16.64 34.44 5.17
CA LYS A 211 16.80 35.42 4.09
C LYS A 211 17.63 34.91 2.91
N GLU A 212 18.49 33.93 3.13
CA GLU A 212 19.54 33.53 2.17
C GLU A 212 19.33 32.13 1.57
N ARG A 213 18.52 31.30 2.17
CA ARG A 213 18.33 29.91 1.72
C ARG A 213 17.02 29.78 0.97
N ALA A 214 17.11 29.52 -0.34
CA ALA A 214 15.95 29.23 -1.18
C ALA A 214 16.27 28.10 -2.17
N ALA A 215 15.28 27.25 -2.43
CA ALA A 215 15.33 26.22 -3.46
C ALA A 215 13.94 26.10 -4.11
N SER A 216 13.90 25.83 -5.42
CA SER A 216 12.65 25.66 -6.15
C SER A 216 12.65 24.35 -6.92
N ALA A 217 11.47 23.76 -7.09
CA ALA A 217 11.28 22.57 -7.91
C ALA A 217 9.92 22.56 -8.58
N GLU A 218 9.83 21.84 -9.68
CA GLU A 218 8.59 21.56 -10.40
C GLU A 218 8.02 20.19 -10.01
N GLY A 219 6.68 20.06 -10.07
CA GLY A 219 5.99 18.83 -9.81
C GLY A 219 4.58 18.81 -10.40
N ILE A 220 4.01 17.62 -10.50
CA ILE A 220 2.65 17.40 -11.05
C ILE A 220 1.53 17.80 -10.08
N SER A 221 1.89 18.13 -8.84
CA SER A 221 1.00 18.69 -7.83
C SER A 221 1.77 19.66 -6.93
N LYS A 222 1.04 20.56 -6.24
CA LYS A 222 1.63 21.47 -5.23
C LYS A 222 2.37 20.72 -4.13
N LYS A 223 1.87 19.52 -3.76
CA LYS A 223 2.50 18.65 -2.77
C LYS A 223 3.82 18.08 -3.30
N ASP A 224 3.81 17.52 -4.51
CA ASP A 224 4.99 16.94 -5.16
C ASP A 224 6.08 18.00 -5.39
N ALA A 225 5.73 19.15 -5.97
CA ALA A 225 6.67 20.26 -6.16
C ALA A 225 7.29 20.74 -4.84
N GLY A 226 6.49 20.82 -3.77
CA GLY A 226 6.98 21.20 -2.45
C GLY A 226 7.93 20.18 -1.82
N GLN A 227 7.71 18.88 -2.00
CA GLN A 227 8.61 17.83 -1.54
C GLN A 227 9.96 17.90 -2.27
N ARG A 228 9.94 18.03 -3.60
CA ARG A 228 11.15 18.17 -4.42
C ARG A 228 11.93 19.45 -4.12
N ALA A 229 11.25 20.55 -3.79
CA ALA A 229 11.91 21.78 -3.38
C ALA A 229 12.63 21.61 -2.03
N ALA A 230 12.00 20.91 -1.08
CA ALA A 230 12.61 20.59 0.21
C ALA A 230 13.83 19.65 0.04
N GLU A 231 13.71 18.61 -0.78
CA GLU A 231 14.81 17.72 -1.14
C GLU A 231 16.02 18.47 -1.69
N ARG A 232 15.79 19.37 -2.67
CA ARG A 232 16.87 20.19 -3.24
C ARG A 232 17.53 21.10 -2.21
N MET A 233 16.76 21.60 -1.25
CA MET A 233 17.33 22.43 -0.19
C MET A 233 18.17 21.62 0.79
N LEU A 234 17.78 20.39 1.11
CA LEU A 234 18.55 19.48 1.95
C LEU A 234 19.86 19.06 1.29
N GLY A 235 19.84 18.70 0.00
CA GLY A 235 21.00 18.22 -0.75
C GLY A 235 22.03 19.31 -1.13
N ARG A 236 21.63 20.59 -1.21
CA ARG A 236 22.57 21.71 -1.49
C ARG A 236 23.54 22.03 -0.35
N GLN A 237 23.36 21.43 0.81
CA GLN A 237 24.19 21.70 2.00
C GLN A 237 25.19 20.60 2.33
N GLU A 238 25.19 19.51 1.55
CA GLU A 238 26.19 18.42 1.64
C GLU A 238 27.35 18.60 0.63
N SER A 239 27.39 19.71 -0.10
CA SER A 239 28.44 20.12 -1.04
C SER A 239 29.08 21.41 -0.56
#